data_4ebbdcc86baa229a836095ba3cbdacde
#
_entry.id   4ebbdcc86baa229a836095ba3cbdacde
#
_cell.length_a   1.000
_cell.length_b   1.000
_cell.length_c   1.000
_cell.angle_alpha   90.00
_cell.angle_beta   90.00
_cell.angle_gamma   90.00
#
_symmetry.space_group_name_H-M   'P 1'
#
loop_
_entity.id
_entity.type
_entity.pdbx_description
1 polymer ?
#
loop_
_entity_poly.entity_id
_entity_poly.type
_entity_poly.pdbx_seq_one_letter_code
_entity_poly.pdbx_strand_id
1 'polypeptide(L)'
;VRIDCDFVIGADGFHGVSRKSIPRDVLKEYEKVYPFGWLGVLSRTKPVSPELIYAKHERGFALCSLRSQVLSRYYIQVPLTDSVEDWSDDAFWAELKRRLPADVAAQLVTGASIEKSIAPLRSFVAEPMRYGNLFLAGDAAHIVPPTGARGLNSAASDIYYLYHAMVAHYQNGD
;
A
#
# COMPACT_ATOMS: atom_id res chain seq x y z
N VAL A 1 19.88 -22.78 11.67
CA VAL A 1 18.84 -23.81 11.92
C VAL A 1 18.38 -24.32 10.57
N ARG A 2 18.32 -25.66 10.41
CA ARG A 2 17.69 -26.31 9.26
C ARG A 2 16.30 -26.78 9.66
N ILE A 3 15.30 -26.54 8.80
CA ILE A 3 13.91 -26.99 8.96
C ILE A 3 13.59 -27.85 7.73
N ASP A 4 13.24 -29.12 7.96
CA ASP A 4 12.77 -30.01 6.91
C ASP A 4 11.22 -29.94 6.91
N CYS A 5 10.63 -29.61 5.76
CA CYS A 5 9.18 -29.39 5.57
C CYS A 5 8.76 -29.78 4.16
N ASP A 6 7.48 -30.08 3.99
CA ASP A 6 6.91 -30.43 2.69
C ASP A 6 6.74 -29.21 1.80
N PHE A 7 6.34 -28.08 2.40
CA PHE A 7 6.06 -26.83 1.68
C PHE A 7 6.69 -25.62 2.38
N VAL A 8 7.01 -24.60 1.58
CA VAL A 8 7.44 -23.28 2.04
C VAL A 8 6.46 -22.23 1.56
N ILE A 9 5.97 -21.36 2.45
CA ILE A 9 5.11 -20.24 2.09
C ILE A 9 5.90 -18.96 2.30
N GLY A 10 6.23 -18.28 1.19
CA GLY A 10 6.91 -16.99 1.17
C GLY A 10 5.92 -15.84 1.35
N ALA A 11 5.67 -15.46 2.60
CA ALA A 11 4.87 -14.29 2.98
C ALA A 11 5.77 -13.22 3.62
N ASP A 12 6.98 -13.06 3.09
CA ASP A 12 8.09 -12.28 3.65
C ASP A 12 8.21 -10.87 3.02
N GLY A 13 7.16 -10.43 2.33
CA GLY A 13 7.03 -9.09 1.77
C GLY A 13 7.87 -8.88 0.50
N PHE A 14 7.81 -7.65 -0.03
CA PHE A 14 8.46 -7.30 -1.30
C PHE A 14 9.97 -7.51 -1.29
N HIS A 15 10.63 -7.22 -0.18
CA HIS A 15 12.09 -7.32 -0.03
C HIS A 15 12.57 -8.68 0.48
N GLY A 16 11.64 -9.61 0.73
CA GLY A 16 11.93 -10.94 1.25
C GLY A 16 12.84 -11.78 0.36
N VAL A 17 13.24 -12.93 0.87
CA VAL A 17 14.17 -13.84 0.19
C VAL A 17 13.45 -14.92 -0.61
N SER A 18 12.18 -15.21 -0.27
CA SER A 18 11.44 -16.33 -0.87
C SER A 18 11.33 -16.21 -2.38
N ARG A 19 10.92 -15.06 -2.91
CA ARG A 19 10.83 -14.83 -4.35
C ARG A 19 12.20 -14.96 -5.03
N LYS A 20 13.25 -14.48 -4.39
CA LYS A 20 14.63 -14.55 -4.90
C LYS A 20 15.19 -15.96 -4.95
N SER A 21 14.53 -16.93 -4.29
CA SER A 21 14.90 -18.35 -4.33
C SER A 21 14.39 -19.06 -5.60
N ILE A 22 13.49 -18.44 -6.35
CA ILE A 22 13.04 -18.93 -7.64
C ILE A 22 14.14 -18.63 -8.70
N PRO A 23 14.55 -19.62 -9.53
CA PRO A 23 15.55 -19.39 -10.56
C PRO A 23 15.17 -18.24 -11.52
N ARG A 24 16.17 -17.43 -11.88
CA ARG A 24 15.94 -16.22 -12.71
C ARG A 24 15.43 -16.50 -14.12
N ASP A 25 15.68 -17.66 -14.65
CA ASP A 25 15.18 -18.12 -15.95
C ASP A 25 13.72 -18.56 -15.90
N VAL A 26 13.19 -18.82 -14.70
CA VAL A 26 11.79 -19.19 -14.46
C VAL A 26 10.97 -17.97 -14.01
N LEU A 27 11.53 -17.17 -13.10
CA LEU A 27 10.84 -16.01 -12.49
C LEU A 27 10.70 -14.87 -13.52
N LYS A 28 9.47 -14.43 -13.71
CA LYS A 28 9.13 -13.20 -14.44
C LYS A 28 8.59 -12.18 -13.46
N GLU A 29 9.15 -10.99 -13.47
CA GLU A 29 8.71 -9.88 -12.64
C GLU A 29 8.19 -8.75 -13.53
N TYR A 30 6.97 -8.31 -13.25
CA TYR A 30 6.32 -7.19 -13.94
C TYR A 30 6.19 -6.06 -12.94
N GLU A 31 6.92 -4.97 -13.18
CA GLU A 31 6.89 -3.81 -12.30
C GLU A 31 6.55 -2.54 -13.07
N LYS A 32 5.68 -1.73 -12.48
CA LYS A 32 5.40 -0.37 -12.89
C LYS A 32 5.60 0.56 -11.70
N VAL A 33 6.63 1.37 -11.73
CA VAL A 33 6.85 2.47 -10.80
C VAL A 33 6.15 3.71 -11.35
N TYR A 34 5.36 4.37 -10.50
CA TYR A 34 4.68 5.62 -10.88
C TYR A 34 5.61 6.81 -10.63
N PRO A 35 5.59 7.86 -11.49
CA PRO A 35 6.47 9.03 -11.34
C PRO A 35 6.01 9.98 -10.22
N PHE A 36 5.18 9.50 -9.31
CA PHE A 36 4.65 10.26 -8.18
C PHE A 36 4.50 9.36 -6.95
N GLY A 37 4.48 10.01 -5.80
CA GLY A 37 4.21 9.39 -4.51
C GLY A 37 3.04 10.07 -3.80
N TRP A 38 2.71 9.52 -2.64
CA TRP A 38 1.75 10.12 -1.73
C TRP A 38 2.48 10.74 -0.54
N LEU A 39 2.46 12.06 -0.46
CA LEU A 39 2.85 12.78 0.73
C LEU A 39 1.72 12.65 1.76
N GLY A 40 1.97 11.90 2.81
CA GLY A 40 1.03 11.62 3.87
C GLY A 40 1.35 12.42 5.14
N VAL A 41 0.35 13.04 5.73
CA VAL A 41 0.41 13.73 7.00
C VAL A 41 -0.55 13.09 7.98
N LEU A 42 -0.07 12.74 9.17
CA LEU A 42 -0.88 12.38 10.33
C LEU A 42 -0.90 13.58 11.28
N SER A 43 -2.08 14.02 11.68
CA SER A 43 -2.24 15.19 12.57
C SER A 43 -3.31 14.96 13.62
N ARG A 44 -3.09 15.52 14.83
CA ARG A 44 -4.08 15.54 15.92
C ARG A 44 -5.12 16.62 15.66
N THR A 45 -5.90 16.44 14.60
CA THR A 45 -6.97 17.35 14.20
C THR A 45 -8.27 16.57 14.04
N LYS A 46 -9.39 17.26 14.22
CA LYS A 46 -10.70 16.68 13.93
C LYS A 46 -10.76 16.33 12.43
N PRO A 47 -11.17 15.10 12.06
CA PRO A 47 -11.40 14.75 10.67
C PRO A 47 -12.41 15.68 9.99
N VAL A 48 -12.15 15.99 8.72
CA VAL A 48 -13.06 16.82 7.91
C VAL A 48 -14.36 16.10 7.57
N SER A 49 -14.35 14.77 7.58
CA SER A 49 -15.52 13.94 7.30
C SER A 49 -15.41 12.61 8.10
N PRO A 50 -16.53 12.02 8.50
CA PRO A 50 -16.57 10.65 9.01
C PRO A 50 -16.28 9.62 7.91
N GLU A 51 -16.48 9.98 6.65
CA GLU A 51 -16.24 9.13 5.49
C GLU A 51 -14.91 9.48 4.82
N LEU A 52 -14.38 8.49 4.09
CA LEU A 52 -13.18 8.65 3.29
C LEU A 52 -13.49 9.55 2.07
N ILE A 53 -12.71 10.62 1.88
CA ILE A 53 -12.84 11.50 0.72
C ILE A 53 -11.69 11.23 -0.24
N TYR A 54 -12.03 10.88 -1.49
CA TYR A 54 -11.12 10.85 -2.62
C TYR A 54 -11.40 12.07 -3.50
N ALA A 55 -10.43 12.95 -3.66
CA ALA A 55 -10.55 14.12 -4.51
C ALA A 55 -9.60 14.00 -5.72
N LYS A 56 -10.16 14.06 -6.94
CA LYS A 56 -9.41 14.21 -8.17
C LYS A 56 -9.32 15.70 -8.51
N HIS A 57 -8.12 16.20 -8.69
CA HIS A 57 -7.86 17.59 -9.07
C HIS A 57 -6.81 17.63 -10.19
N GLU A 58 -6.76 18.71 -10.98
CA GLU A 58 -5.76 18.91 -12.04
C GLU A 58 -4.32 18.88 -11.49
N ARG A 59 -4.13 19.34 -10.26
CA ARG A 59 -2.85 19.32 -9.53
C ARG A 59 -2.50 17.94 -8.91
N GLY A 60 -3.32 16.93 -9.13
CA GLY A 60 -3.16 15.59 -8.63
C GLY A 60 -4.16 15.20 -7.55
N PHE A 61 -4.08 13.98 -7.13
CA PHE A 61 -4.98 13.33 -6.17
C PHE A 61 -4.82 13.90 -4.75
N ALA A 62 -5.91 13.91 -3.99
CA ALA A 62 -5.92 14.14 -2.56
C ALA A 62 -6.86 13.15 -1.84
N LEU A 63 -6.54 12.82 -0.60
CA LEU A 63 -7.32 11.90 0.22
C LEU A 63 -7.41 12.41 1.65
N CYS A 64 -8.64 12.38 2.20
CA CYS A 64 -8.91 12.66 3.60
C CYS A 64 -9.41 11.39 4.29
N SER A 65 -8.78 10.99 5.37
CA SER A 65 -9.10 9.76 6.09
C SER A 65 -9.19 10.02 7.59
N LEU A 66 -10.31 9.62 8.17
CA LEU A 66 -10.49 9.54 9.61
C LEU A 66 -9.66 8.38 10.19
N ARG A 67 -8.94 8.64 11.29
CA ARG A 67 -8.29 7.61 12.12
C ARG A 67 -8.98 7.45 13.46
N SER A 68 -9.41 8.57 14.03
CA SER A 68 -10.29 8.64 15.20
C SER A 68 -11.02 9.99 15.17
N GLN A 69 -11.83 10.27 16.17
CA GLN A 69 -12.54 11.57 16.28
C GLN A 69 -11.60 12.77 16.44
N VAL A 70 -10.34 12.53 16.82
CA VAL A 70 -9.33 13.57 17.09
C VAL A 70 -8.02 13.34 16.33
N LEU A 71 -7.99 12.39 15.40
CA LEU A 71 -6.81 12.03 14.62
C LEU A 71 -7.18 11.84 13.16
N SER A 72 -6.49 12.54 12.28
CA SER A 72 -6.74 12.53 10.84
C SER A 72 -5.47 12.17 10.08
N ARG A 73 -5.64 11.44 8.98
CA ARG A 73 -4.59 11.15 8.01
C ARG A 73 -4.99 11.73 6.66
N TYR A 74 -4.13 12.54 6.09
CA TYR A 74 -4.33 13.17 4.79
C TYR A 74 -3.20 12.82 3.84
N TYR A 75 -3.52 12.75 2.54
CA TYR A 75 -2.54 12.49 1.50
C TYR A 75 -2.74 13.45 0.34
N ILE A 76 -1.64 13.90 -0.24
CA ILE A 76 -1.63 14.56 -1.55
C ILE A 76 -0.61 13.86 -2.45
N GLN A 77 -0.92 13.82 -3.74
CA GLN A 77 0.01 13.33 -4.75
C GLN A 77 1.11 14.37 -4.97
N VAL A 78 2.36 13.93 -4.95
CA VAL A 78 3.54 14.76 -5.19
C VAL A 78 4.51 14.04 -6.15
N PRO A 79 5.36 14.75 -6.91
CA PRO A 79 6.44 14.13 -7.66
C PRO A 79 7.38 13.34 -6.74
N LEU A 80 8.01 12.26 -7.25
CA LEU A 80 9.03 11.53 -6.48
C LEU A 80 10.34 12.29 -6.30
N THR A 81 10.49 13.42 -6.99
CA THR A 81 11.62 14.36 -6.84
C THR A 81 11.51 15.21 -5.58
N ASP A 82 10.30 15.31 -5.00
CA ASP A 82 10.09 16.07 -3.79
C ASP A 82 10.60 15.28 -2.57
N SER A 83 11.10 16.00 -1.58
CA SER A 83 11.45 15.48 -0.26
C SER A 83 10.45 15.93 0.80
N VAL A 84 10.42 15.27 1.94
CA VAL A 84 9.53 15.66 3.06
C VAL A 84 9.87 17.05 3.58
N GLU A 85 11.14 17.42 3.51
CA GLU A 85 11.70 18.70 3.94
C GLU A 85 11.22 19.88 3.09
N ASP A 86 10.85 19.63 1.83
CA ASP A 86 10.31 20.65 0.92
C ASP A 86 8.89 21.07 1.32
N TRP A 87 8.24 20.29 2.17
CA TRP A 87 6.84 20.47 2.55
C TRP A 87 6.69 20.87 4.02
N SER A 88 6.61 22.17 4.30
CA SER A 88 6.12 22.62 5.63
C SER A 88 4.67 22.18 5.85
N ASP A 89 4.23 22.18 7.11
CA ASP A 89 2.82 21.86 7.42
C ASP A 89 1.88 22.87 6.74
N ASP A 90 2.22 24.14 6.75
CA ASP A 90 1.43 25.20 6.10
C ASP A 90 1.34 24.97 4.59
N ALA A 91 2.45 24.61 3.92
CA ALA A 91 2.46 24.29 2.50
C ALA A 91 1.57 23.08 2.18
N PHE A 92 1.66 22.04 2.99
CA PHE A 92 0.82 20.84 2.86
C PHE A 92 -0.67 21.19 2.98
N TRP A 93 -1.05 21.91 4.05
CA TRP A 93 -2.44 22.27 4.28
C TRP A 93 -3.00 23.21 3.20
N ALA A 94 -2.20 24.16 2.73
CA ALA A 94 -2.58 25.06 1.64
C ALA A 94 -2.83 24.27 0.34
N GLU A 95 -1.96 23.31 0.01
CA GLU A 95 -2.10 22.49 -1.17
C GLU A 95 -3.29 21.50 -1.06
N LEU A 96 -3.48 20.89 0.09
CA LEU A 96 -4.64 20.03 0.35
C LEU A 96 -5.95 20.79 0.15
N LYS A 97 -6.07 21.99 0.73
CA LYS A 97 -7.27 22.85 0.57
C LYS A 97 -7.56 23.18 -0.90
N ARG A 98 -6.50 23.41 -1.72
CA ARG A 98 -6.68 23.69 -3.15
C ARG A 98 -7.26 22.53 -3.94
N ARG A 99 -7.01 21.30 -3.49
CA ARG A 99 -7.44 20.08 -4.19
C ARG A 99 -8.79 19.55 -3.73
N LEU A 100 -9.31 20.07 -2.64
CA LEU A 100 -10.61 19.68 -2.10
C LEU A 100 -11.74 20.57 -2.65
N PRO A 101 -12.99 20.08 -2.72
CA PRO A 101 -14.16 20.93 -2.92
C PRO A 101 -14.21 22.07 -1.89
N ALA A 102 -14.68 23.24 -2.29
CA ALA A 102 -14.60 24.45 -1.47
C ALA A 102 -15.32 24.33 -0.11
N ASP A 103 -16.45 23.63 -0.08
CA ASP A 103 -17.23 23.33 1.13
C ASP A 103 -16.48 22.40 2.10
N VAL A 104 -15.75 21.43 1.58
CA VAL A 104 -14.88 20.52 2.37
C VAL A 104 -13.65 21.27 2.86
N ALA A 105 -12.99 22.05 1.99
CA ALA A 105 -11.81 22.82 2.35
C ALA A 105 -12.08 23.85 3.45
N ALA A 106 -13.28 24.44 3.48
CA ALA A 106 -13.70 25.38 4.50
C ALA A 106 -13.86 24.75 5.89
N GLN A 107 -14.17 23.45 5.96
CA GLN A 107 -14.34 22.71 7.20
C GLN A 107 -13.03 22.05 7.69
N LEU A 108 -11.94 22.11 6.90
CA LEU A 108 -10.70 21.45 7.23
C LEU A 108 -10.01 22.11 8.41
N VAL A 109 -9.85 21.36 9.50
CA VAL A 109 -9.07 21.76 10.67
C VAL A 109 -7.61 21.40 10.43
N THR A 110 -6.73 22.40 10.49
CA THR A 110 -5.29 22.24 10.29
C THR A 110 -4.55 22.21 11.63
N GLY A 111 -3.38 21.57 11.67
CA GLY A 111 -2.55 21.49 12.87
C GLY A 111 -1.17 20.92 12.54
N ALA A 112 -0.30 20.83 13.55
CA ALA A 112 1.03 20.27 13.37
C ALA A 112 0.97 18.80 12.94
N SER A 113 1.85 18.40 12.02
CA SER A 113 2.06 17.00 11.68
C SER A 113 2.79 16.28 12.81
N ILE A 114 2.29 15.10 13.19
CA ILE A 114 2.99 14.18 14.12
C ILE A 114 3.75 13.11 13.34
N GLU A 115 3.42 12.93 12.08
CA GLU A 115 4.11 12.06 11.12
C GLU A 115 3.93 12.64 9.74
N LYS A 116 5.00 12.67 8.96
CA LYS A 116 5.01 13.07 7.56
C LYS A 116 5.94 12.16 6.77
N SER A 117 5.47 11.64 5.65
CA SER A 117 6.24 10.74 4.79
C SER A 117 5.77 10.80 3.35
N ILE A 118 6.67 10.52 2.40
CA ILE A 118 6.33 10.31 0.99
C ILE A 118 6.46 8.81 0.71
N ALA A 119 5.34 8.20 0.31
CA ALA A 119 5.29 6.80 -0.08
C ALA A 119 5.33 6.71 -1.62
N PRO A 120 6.38 6.12 -2.21
CA PRO A 120 6.40 5.85 -3.64
C PRO A 120 5.34 4.79 -3.97
N LEU A 121 4.74 4.91 -5.15
CA LEU A 121 3.71 3.97 -5.60
C LEU A 121 4.27 3.06 -6.68
N ARG A 122 3.92 1.78 -6.57
CA ARG A 122 4.24 0.77 -7.58
C ARG A 122 3.13 -0.26 -7.75
N SER A 123 3.04 -0.82 -8.93
CA SER A 123 2.37 -2.10 -9.18
C SER A 123 3.45 -3.14 -9.43
N PHE A 124 3.29 -4.32 -8.89
CA PHE A 124 4.24 -5.41 -9.06
C PHE A 124 3.52 -6.75 -9.08
N VAL A 125 3.97 -7.67 -9.94
CA VAL A 125 3.53 -9.07 -9.97
C VAL A 125 4.74 -9.95 -10.28
N ALA A 126 4.88 -11.02 -9.52
CA ALA A 126 5.84 -12.10 -9.77
C ALA A 126 5.11 -13.33 -10.33
N GLU A 127 5.61 -13.90 -11.41
CA GLU A 127 5.10 -15.13 -12.01
C GLU A 127 6.23 -16.13 -12.30
N PRO A 128 6.03 -17.41 -11.98
CA PRO A 128 4.88 -18.00 -11.29
C PRO A 128 4.90 -17.68 -9.79
N MET A 129 3.71 -17.66 -9.16
CA MET A 129 3.60 -17.56 -7.69
C MET A 129 3.90 -18.88 -6.97
N ARG A 130 4.21 -19.92 -7.73
CA ARG A 130 4.60 -21.25 -7.25
C ARG A 130 5.82 -21.75 -8.01
N TYR A 131 6.80 -22.27 -7.27
CA TYR A 131 7.93 -22.99 -7.84
C TYR A 131 8.25 -24.23 -6.99
N GLY A 132 8.02 -25.43 -7.56
CA GLY A 132 8.09 -26.64 -6.77
C GLY A 132 7.15 -26.59 -5.57
N ASN A 133 7.73 -26.71 -4.37
CA ASN A 133 7.01 -26.65 -3.11
C ASN A 133 7.08 -25.27 -2.43
N LEU A 134 7.59 -24.24 -3.12
CA LEU A 134 7.56 -22.85 -2.67
C LEU A 134 6.33 -22.15 -3.26
N PHE A 135 5.56 -21.47 -2.40
CA PHE A 135 4.43 -20.62 -2.76
C PHE A 135 4.70 -19.20 -2.28
N LEU A 136 4.40 -18.20 -3.12
CA LEU A 136 4.47 -16.78 -2.76
C LEU A 136 3.07 -16.27 -2.42
N ALA A 137 2.97 -15.40 -1.41
CA ALA A 137 1.73 -14.78 -0.99
C ALA A 137 1.93 -13.31 -0.59
N GLY A 138 0.91 -12.49 -0.78
CA GLY A 138 0.94 -11.06 -0.43
C GLY A 138 2.01 -10.29 -1.21
N ASP A 139 2.67 -9.33 -0.55
CA ASP A 139 3.66 -8.46 -1.18
C ASP A 139 4.91 -9.21 -1.70
N ALA A 140 5.12 -10.46 -1.31
CA ALA A 140 6.14 -11.32 -1.91
C ALA A 140 5.78 -11.68 -3.37
N ALA A 141 4.49 -11.78 -3.68
CA ALA A 141 3.96 -12.14 -4.99
C ALA A 141 3.48 -10.94 -5.81
N HIS A 142 2.79 -9.99 -5.17
CA HIS A 142 2.18 -8.86 -5.88
C HIS A 142 1.99 -7.64 -5.00
N ILE A 143 2.09 -6.45 -5.60
CA ILE A 143 1.81 -5.17 -4.98
C ILE A 143 0.82 -4.39 -5.86
N VAL A 144 -0.18 -3.80 -5.23
CA VAL A 144 -1.11 -2.88 -5.88
C VAL A 144 -1.06 -1.51 -5.19
N PRO A 145 -1.23 -0.40 -5.92
CA PRO A 145 -1.31 0.92 -5.31
C PRO A 145 -2.43 0.99 -4.27
N PRO A 146 -2.25 1.76 -3.18
CA PRO A 146 -3.20 1.80 -2.07
C PRO A 146 -4.53 2.47 -2.40
N THR A 147 -4.69 3.07 -3.59
CA THR A 147 -5.88 3.80 -4.05
C THR A 147 -7.19 3.01 -3.93
N GLY A 148 -7.13 1.69 -4.10
CA GLY A 148 -8.31 0.81 -3.99
C GLY A 148 -8.39 0.05 -2.67
N ALA A 149 -7.46 0.27 -1.73
CA ALA A 149 -7.34 -0.46 -0.46
C ALA A 149 -7.38 -2.00 -0.64
N ARG A 150 -6.81 -2.52 -1.74
CA ARG A 150 -6.94 -3.94 -2.13
C ARG A 150 -5.76 -4.81 -1.72
N GLY A 151 -4.62 -4.24 -1.31
CA GLY A 151 -3.41 -5.01 -0.99
C GLY A 151 -3.66 -6.09 0.06
N LEU A 152 -4.23 -5.72 1.21
CA LEU A 152 -4.58 -6.66 2.26
C LEU A 152 -5.60 -7.70 1.80
N ASN A 153 -6.64 -7.30 1.07
CA ASN A 153 -7.66 -8.22 0.58
C ASN A 153 -7.09 -9.23 -0.42
N SER A 154 -6.18 -8.81 -1.31
CA SER A 154 -5.49 -9.71 -2.23
C SER A 154 -4.62 -10.71 -1.46
N ALA A 155 -3.82 -10.24 -0.50
CA ALA A 155 -3.01 -11.12 0.35
C ALA A 155 -3.86 -12.13 1.16
N ALA A 156 -5.00 -11.68 1.71
CA ALA A 156 -5.93 -12.57 2.39
C ALA A 156 -6.55 -13.62 1.45
N SER A 157 -6.81 -13.23 0.20
CA SER A 157 -7.29 -14.15 -0.84
C SER A 157 -6.23 -15.22 -1.17
N ASP A 158 -4.95 -14.84 -1.31
CA ASP A 158 -3.87 -15.80 -1.52
C ASP A 158 -3.84 -16.86 -0.41
N ILE A 159 -3.90 -16.42 0.84
CA ILE A 159 -3.89 -17.30 2.00
C ILE A 159 -5.15 -18.19 2.04
N TYR A 160 -6.30 -17.65 1.68
CA TYR A 160 -7.55 -18.42 1.63
C TYR A 160 -7.45 -19.60 0.64
N TYR A 161 -7.04 -19.33 -0.59
CA TYR A 161 -6.91 -20.38 -1.60
C TYR A 161 -5.78 -21.36 -1.28
N LEU A 162 -4.65 -20.87 -0.80
CA LEU A 162 -3.53 -21.72 -0.40
C LEU A 162 -3.90 -22.62 0.76
N TYR A 163 -4.62 -22.11 1.78
CA TYR A 163 -5.11 -22.90 2.90
C TYR A 163 -6.00 -24.06 2.41
N HIS A 164 -6.98 -23.79 1.55
CA HIS A 164 -7.87 -24.84 1.04
C HIS A 164 -7.12 -25.88 0.21
N ALA A 165 -6.17 -25.48 -0.60
CA ALA A 165 -5.31 -26.38 -1.36
C ALA A 165 -4.46 -27.27 -0.44
N MET A 166 -3.84 -26.71 0.61
CA MET A 166 -3.06 -27.47 1.59
C MET A 166 -3.93 -28.45 2.38
N VAL A 167 -5.12 -28.03 2.79
CA VAL A 167 -6.08 -28.93 3.49
C VAL A 167 -6.46 -30.08 2.58
N ALA A 168 -6.80 -29.84 1.32
CA ALA A 168 -7.14 -30.90 0.36
C ALA A 168 -5.97 -31.86 0.17
N HIS A 169 -4.76 -31.35 0.00
CA HIS A 169 -3.54 -32.16 -0.14
C HIS A 169 -3.33 -33.09 1.07
N TYR A 170 -3.38 -32.57 2.31
CA TYR A 170 -3.11 -33.38 3.50
C TYR A 170 -4.27 -34.28 3.90
N GLN A 171 -5.50 -33.98 3.53
CA GLN A 171 -6.68 -34.81 3.86
C GLN A 171 -7.00 -35.85 2.79
N ASN A 172 -6.81 -35.52 1.51
CA ASN A 172 -7.26 -36.33 0.38
C ASN A 172 -6.10 -36.91 -0.43
N GLY A 173 -4.85 -36.45 -0.23
CA GLY A 173 -3.67 -36.85 -0.98
C GLY A 173 -3.62 -36.27 -2.41
N ASP A 174 -4.32 -35.14 -2.64
CA ASP A 174 -4.38 -34.46 -3.95
C ASP A 174 -3.15 -33.57 -4.20
#